data_de3b7fdf55361441d726c6408c110861
#
_entry.id   de3b7fdf55361441d726c6408c110861
#
_cell.length_a   1.000
_cell.length_b   1.000
_cell.length_c   1.000
_cell.angle_alpha   90.00
_cell.angle_beta   90.00
_cell.angle_gamma   90.00
#
_symmetry.space_group_name_H-M   'P 1'
#
loop_
_entity.id
_entity.type
_entity.pdbx_description
1 polymer ?
#
loop_
_entity_poly.entity_id
_entity_poly.type
_entity_poly.pdbx_seq_one_letter_code
_entity_poly.pdbx_strand_id
1 'polypeptide(L)'
;MEKQKIRMIHNMARSGSTLICKCLGCMEGVVLLSELHPLAWKLFNPIQQAQKWFGLLTQNDIADLQNMKKVSYTQVIELIEQRCRQRGDKLVLRDWSHLDYTGVPFIEAPDYRPMLYAELAEGFDNIRISITRNPVTQWQSLLQMEVMEEPVLSGKFGPDQFLEGYRKFAEMCTETGFIRYEDFVLNPDIEMRKLCGHLQIEFDPDFINKWPDYKTITGDIPEPASNDDIKRPRDSNEILSPPKRPVEPGLKNRFLANADYHRACELLGYDLLE
;
A
#
# COMPACT_ATOMS: atom_id res chain seq x y z
N MET A 1 18.90 -9.44 23.11
CA MET A 1 19.01 -9.89 21.71
C MET A 1 18.58 -8.71 20.82
N GLU A 2 19.27 -8.48 19.72
CA GLU A 2 18.88 -7.47 18.74
C GLU A 2 17.56 -7.88 18.11
N LYS A 3 16.60 -6.94 18.02
CA LYS A 3 15.29 -7.20 17.37
C LYS A 3 15.49 -7.45 15.88
N GLN A 4 14.70 -8.35 15.33
CA GLN A 4 14.70 -8.63 13.89
C GLN A 4 14.09 -7.44 13.13
N LYS A 5 14.68 -7.14 11.97
CA LYS A 5 14.20 -6.04 11.12
C LYS A 5 13.00 -6.47 10.29
N ILE A 6 11.94 -5.67 10.32
CA ILE A 6 10.80 -5.84 9.41
C ILE A 6 10.58 -4.57 8.62
N ARG A 7 10.20 -4.72 7.36
CA ARG A 7 10.01 -3.62 6.41
C ARG A 7 8.54 -3.45 6.13
N MET A 8 8.02 -2.22 6.27
CA MET A 8 6.61 -1.93 6.04
C MET A 8 6.44 -0.81 5.03
N ILE A 9 5.52 -1.00 4.10
CA ILE A 9 5.07 0.02 3.15
C ILE A 9 3.64 0.36 3.48
N HIS A 10 3.41 1.57 3.98
CA HIS A 10 2.08 2.09 4.27
C HIS A 10 1.48 2.74 3.03
N ASN A 11 0.22 2.47 2.75
CA ASN A 11 -0.47 3.09 1.61
C ASN A 11 -1.98 3.10 1.79
N MET A 12 -2.59 4.17 1.36
CA MET A 12 -4.04 4.23 1.18
C MET A 12 -4.45 3.62 -0.17
N ALA A 13 -5.71 3.22 -0.30
CA ALA A 13 -6.24 2.72 -1.56
C ALA A 13 -6.03 3.73 -2.70
N ARG A 14 -5.70 3.23 -3.89
CA ARG A 14 -5.50 4.02 -5.12
C ARG A 14 -4.31 4.98 -5.11
N SER A 15 -3.39 4.82 -4.19
CA SER A 15 -2.12 5.60 -4.14
C SER A 15 -1.09 5.22 -5.22
N GLY A 16 -1.35 4.21 -6.06
CA GLY A 16 -0.38 3.67 -7.02
C GLY A 16 0.59 2.64 -6.43
N SER A 17 0.40 2.28 -5.17
CA SER A 17 1.26 1.35 -4.43
C SER A 17 1.38 -0.03 -5.08
N THR A 18 0.35 -0.51 -5.80
CA THR A 18 0.42 -1.79 -6.52
C THR A 18 1.54 -1.79 -7.56
N LEU A 19 1.68 -0.72 -8.37
CA LEU A 19 2.75 -0.58 -9.34
C LEU A 19 4.13 -0.54 -8.66
N ILE A 20 4.29 0.33 -7.66
CA ILE A 20 5.57 0.49 -6.94
C ILE A 20 5.97 -0.82 -6.25
N CYS A 21 5.01 -1.51 -5.64
CA CYS A 21 5.24 -2.79 -4.98
C CYS A 21 5.52 -3.93 -5.96
N LYS A 22 4.97 -3.92 -7.20
CA LYS A 22 5.36 -4.86 -8.26
C LYS A 22 6.83 -4.65 -8.66
N CYS A 23 7.23 -3.40 -8.82
CA CYS A 23 8.62 -3.05 -9.14
C CYS A 23 9.60 -3.46 -8.03
N LEU A 24 9.20 -3.36 -6.77
CA LEU A 24 10.01 -3.82 -5.64
C LEU A 24 10.01 -5.36 -5.52
N GLY A 25 8.81 -5.97 -5.60
CA GLY A 25 8.62 -7.40 -5.36
C GLY A 25 9.24 -8.30 -6.44
N CYS A 26 9.48 -7.77 -7.65
CA CYS A 26 10.14 -8.52 -8.73
C CYS A 26 11.67 -8.62 -8.57
N MET A 27 12.26 -7.90 -7.60
CA MET A 27 13.70 -7.94 -7.34
C MET A 27 14.09 -9.24 -6.63
N GLU A 28 15.27 -9.73 -6.91
CA GLU A 28 15.79 -10.94 -6.28
C GLU A 28 15.94 -10.75 -4.76
N GLY A 29 15.62 -11.79 -3.99
CA GLY A 29 15.71 -11.75 -2.54
C GLY A 29 14.64 -10.90 -1.84
N VAL A 30 13.59 -10.47 -2.54
CA VAL A 30 12.45 -9.76 -1.97
C VAL A 30 11.23 -10.67 -1.86
N VAL A 31 10.71 -10.81 -0.66
CA VAL A 31 9.42 -11.44 -0.37
C VAL A 31 8.45 -10.35 0.06
N LEU A 32 7.49 -10.04 -0.79
CA LEU A 32 6.50 -8.99 -0.54
C LEU A 32 5.13 -9.60 -0.27
N LEU A 33 4.67 -9.48 0.99
CA LEU A 33 3.28 -9.81 1.34
C LEU A 33 2.40 -8.56 1.22
N SER A 34 1.20 -8.75 0.67
CA SER A 34 0.41 -7.65 0.14
C SER A 34 -0.94 -7.47 0.84
N GLU A 35 -1.30 -6.21 1.10
CA GLU A 35 -2.56 -5.80 1.75
C GLU A 35 -2.78 -6.45 3.12
N LEU A 36 -1.72 -6.47 3.92
CA LEU A 36 -1.77 -7.05 5.25
C LEU A 36 -2.43 -6.10 6.25
N HIS A 37 -3.34 -6.65 7.04
CA HIS A 37 -3.95 -5.92 8.14
C HIS A 37 -4.48 -6.90 9.19
N PRO A 38 -4.23 -6.68 10.50
CA PRO A 38 -4.66 -7.61 11.55
C PRO A 38 -6.16 -7.90 11.55
N LEU A 39 -7.03 -6.91 11.25
CA LEU A 39 -8.48 -7.12 11.14
C LEU A 39 -8.90 -7.83 9.85
N ALA A 40 -8.08 -7.78 8.81
CA ALA A 40 -8.37 -8.36 7.50
C ALA A 40 -7.68 -9.71 7.26
N TRP A 41 -7.19 -10.36 8.30
CA TRP A 41 -6.48 -11.64 8.22
C TRP A 41 -7.22 -12.70 7.40
N LYS A 42 -8.56 -12.75 7.50
CA LYS A 42 -9.36 -13.73 6.74
C LYS A 42 -9.39 -13.45 5.24
N LEU A 43 -9.26 -12.18 4.84
CA LEU A 43 -9.26 -11.74 3.43
C LEU A 43 -7.86 -11.84 2.83
N PHE A 44 -6.86 -11.30 3.51
CA PHE A 44 -5.47 -11.23 3.06
C PHE A 44 -4.57 -11.99 4.04
N ASN A 45 -4.65 -13.32 3.94
CA ASN A 45 -4.00 -14.22 4.90
C ASN A 45 -2.49 -14.32 4.63
N PRO A 46 -1.62 -13.85 5.56
CA PRO A 46 -0.17 -13.88 5.39
C PRO A 46 0.38 -15.31 5.26
N ILE A 47 -0.21 -16.30 5.94
CA ILE A 47 0.20 -17.71 5.82
C ILE A 47 -0.01 -18.21 4.40
N GLN A 48 -1.19 -17.92 3.82
CA GLN A 48 -1.50 -18.34 2.45
C GLN A 48 -0.60 -17.65 1.43
N GLN A 49 -0.31 -16.36 1.61
CA GLN A 49 0.61 -15.63 0.74
C GLN A 49 2.03 -16.21 0.84
N ALA A 50 2.55 -16.37 2.05
CA ALA A 50 3.87 -16.93 2.28
C ALA A 50 4.03 -18.35 1.71
N GLN A 51 2.99 -19.19 1.86
CA GLN A 51 3.01 -20.56 1.35
C GLN A 51 2.82 -20.62 -0.17
N LYS A 52 1.72 -20.02 -0.69
CA LYS A 52 1.31 -20.22 -2.10
C LYS A 52 2.14 -19.40 -3.07
N TRP A 53 2.53 -18.19 -2.69
CA TRP A 53 3.28 -17.29 -3.58
C TRP A 53 4.78 -17.54 -3.54
N PHE A 54 5.31 -17.87 -2.35
CA PHE A 54 6.76 -17.91 -2.12
C PHE A 54 7.29 -19.27 -1.68
N GLY A 55 6.41 -20.24 -1.38
CA GLY A 55 6.84 -21.55 -0.88
C GLY A 55 7.66 -21.47 0.42
N LEU A 56 7.43 -20.45 1.23
CA LEU A 56 8.21 -20.20 2.46
C LEU A 56 7.84 -21.14 3.60
N LEU A 57 6.55 -21.48 3.72
CA LEU A 57 6.05 -22.29 4.81
C LEU A 57 5.86 -23.74 4.35
N THR A 58 6.40 -24.66 5.13
CA THR A 58 6.21 -26.09 4.96
C THR A 58 4.85 -26.55 5.52
N GLN A 59 4.45 -27.78 5.19
CA GLN A 59 3.25 -28.39 5.81
C GLN A 59 3.40 -28.53 7.33
N ASN A 60 4.63 -28.79 7.82
CA ASN A 60 4.90 -28.87 9.26
C ASN A 60 4.73 -27.52 9.94
N ASP A 61 5.24 -26.43 9.33
CA ASP A 61 5.03 -25.07 9.86
C ASP A 61 3.55 -24.74 10.01
N ILE A 62 2.73 -25.15 9.03
CA ILE A 62 1.29 -24.91 9.06
C ILE A 62 0.61 -25.77 10.13
N ALA A 63 0.99 -27.05 10.23
CA ALA A 63 0.47 -27.94 11.24
C ALA A 63 0.81 -27.45 12.66
N ASP A 64 2.03 -26.96 12.87
CA ASP A 64 2.47 -26.40 14.16
C ASP A 64 1.62 -25.17 14.54
N LEU A 65 1.38 -24.25 13.59
CA LEU A 65 0.50 -23.11 13.83
C LEU A 65 -0.93 -23.53 14.15
N GLN A 66 -1.47 -24.54 13.47
CA GLN A 66 -2.83 -25.06 13.71
C GLN A 66 -2.98 -25.75 15.07
N ASN A 67 -1.91 -26.39 15.56
CA ASN A 67 -1.89 -27.08 16.85
C ASN A 67 -1.76 -26.12 18.05
N MET A 68 -1.40 -24.85 17.82
CA MET A 68 -1.39 -23.84 18.87
C MET A 68 -2.82 -23.51 19.33
N LYS A 69 -3.05 -23.41 20.64
CA LYS A 69 -4.34 -23.04 21.20
C LYS A 69 -4.83 -21.66 20.74
N LYS A 70 -3.90 -20.74 20.55
CA LYS A 70 -4.13 -19.37 20.06
C LYS A 70 -2.87 -18.90 19.38
N VAL A 71 -2.97 -18.55 18.11
CA VAL A 71 -1.88 -17.97 17.33
C VAL A 71 -2.12 -16.47 17.21
N SER A 72 -1.13 -15.64 17.58
CA SER A 72 -1.17 -14.20 17.35
C SER A 72 -0.73 -13.87 15.94
N TYR A 73 -1.15 -12.68 15.46
CA TYR A 73 -0.69 -12.17 14.16
C TYR A 73 0.84 -12.02 14.14
N THR A 74 1.41 -11.48 15.22
CA THR A 74 2.85 -11.30 15.41
C THR A 74 3.61 -12.62 15.28
N GLN A 75 3.16 -13.71 15.92
CA GLN A 75 3.80 -15.04 15.81
C GLN A 75 3.83 -15.56 14.37
N VAL A 76 2.78 -15.31 13.59
CA VAL A 76 2.77 -15.67 12.16
C VAL A 76 3.81 -14.89 11.39
N ILE A 77 3.89 -13.59 11.60
CA ILE A 77 4.88 -12.74 10.91
C ILE A 77 6.31 -13.09 11.36
N GLU A 78 6.53 -13.42 12.63
CA GLU A 78 7.83 -13.90 13.15
C GLU A 78 8.28 -15.17 12.43
N LEU A 79 7.38 -16.15 12.28
CA LEU A 79 7.71 -17.38 11.55
C LEU A 79 8.04 -17.11 10.08
N ILE A 80 7.25 -16.28 9.41
CA ILE A 80 7.48 -15.94 8.00
C ILE A 80 8.81 -15.20 7.84
N GLU A 81 9.11 -14.22 8.69
CA GLU A 81 10.40 -13.50 8.69
C GLU A 81 11.56 -14.45 8.92
N GLN A 82 11.44 -15.35 9.89
CA GLN A 82 12.47 -16.37 10.15
C GLN A 82 12.76 -17.22 8.90
N ARG A 83 11.73 -17.63 8.16
CA ARG A 83 11.87 -18.41 6.92
C ARG A 83 12.51 -17.58 5.79
N CYS A 84 12.11 -16.31 5.64
CA CYS A 84 12.77 -15.38 4.71
C CYS A 84 14.27 -15.28 5.01
N ARG A 85 14.63 -15.01 6.26
CA ARG A 85 16.02 -14.87 6.68
C ARG A 85 16.86 -16.14 6.47
N GLN A 86 16.27 -17.33 6.71
CA GLN A 86 16.93 -18.60 6.44
C GLN A 86 17.26 -18.80 4.96
N ARG A 87 16.48 -18.20 4.06
CA ARG A 87 16.71 -18.19 2.61
C ARG A 87 17.61 -17.05 2.13
N GLY A 88 17.93 -16.10 3.00
CA GLY A 88 18.63 -14.86 2.64
C GLY A 88 17.72 -13.77 2.08
N ASP A 89 16.41 -13.99 2.09
CA ASP A 89 15.41 -13.05 1.56
C ASP A 89 15.10 -11.93 2.57
N LYS A 90 14.58 -10.81 2.05
CA LYS A 90 14.09 -9.65 2.81
C LYS A 90 12.56 -9.64 2.78
N LEU A 91 11.94 -9.76 3.96
CA LEU A 91 10.50 -9.64 4.09
C LEU A 91 10.07 -8.16 4.03
N VAL A 92 9.09 -7.87 3.17
CA VAL A 92 8.40 -6.59 3.04
C VAL A 92 6.91 -6.81 3.24
N LEU A 93 6.30 -6.05 4.12
CA LEU A 93 4.87 -6.07 4.39
C LEU A 93 4.23 -4.82 3.78
N ARG A 94 3.40 -5.01 2.76
CA ARG A 94 2.54 -3.93 2.26
C ARG A 94 1.29 -3.88 3.12
N ASP A 95 1.20 -2.81 3.90
CA ASP A 95 0.10 -2.55 4.81
C ASP A 95 -1.18 -2.16 4.06
N TRP A 96 -2.32 -2.52 4.59
CA TRP A 96 -3.61 -2.05 4.09
C TRP A 96 -4.11 -0.87 4.93
N SER A 97 -3.30 0.20 4.99
CA SER A 97 -3.55 1.40 5.80
C SER A 97 -4.87 2.11 5.48
N HIS A 98 -5.51 1.78 4.35
CA HIS A 98 -6.83 2.29 4.01
C HIS A 98 -7.86 2.03 5.13
N LEU A 99 -7.81 0.87 5.80
CA LEU A 99 -8.70 0.57 6.92
C LEU A 99 -8.47 1.49 8.11
N ASP A 100 -7.22 1.87 8.36
CA ASP A 100 -6.84 2.68 9.51
C ASP A 100 -7.20 4.16 9.35
N TYR A 101 -7.29 4.66 8.10
CA TYR A 101 -7.41 6.11 7.83
C TYR A 101 -8.72 6.52 7.17
N THR A 102 -9.30 5.69 6.32
CA THR A 102 -10.60 5.99 5.71
C THR A 102 -11.68 4.97 6.09
N GLY A 103 -11.29 3.75 6.41
CA GLY A 103 -12.16 2.68 6.90
C GLY A 103 -13.12 2.10 5.88
N VAL A 104 -13.70 2.93 5.06
CA VAL A 104 -14.81 2.62 4.15
C VAL A 104 -14.40 1.65 3.04
N PRO A 105 -15.22 0.65 2.71
CA PRO A 105 -16.57 0.38 3.26
C PRO A 105 -16.58 -0.56 4.49
N PHE A 106 -15.44 -0.89 5.05
CA PHE A 106 -15.26 -2.00 6.01
C PHE A 106 -15.33 -1.58 7.48
N ILE A 107 -14.92 -0.34 7.78
CA ILE A 107 -14.86 0.22 9.15
C ILE A 107 -15.53 1.59 9.13
N GLU A 108 -16.51 1.82 10.01
CA GLU A 108 -17.26 3.08 10.06
C GLU A 108 -16.47 4.23 10.70
N ALA A 109 -15.64 3.94 11.70
CA ALA A 109 -14.87 4.93 12.43
C ALA A 109 -13.41 4.46 12.58
N PRO A 110 -12.51 4.85 11.67
CA PRO A 110 -11.10 4.56 11.79
C PRO A 110 -10.50 5.33 12.97
N ASP A 111 -9.52 4.72 13.64
CA ASP A 111 -8.85 5.34 14.81
C ASP A 111 -7.58 6.13 14.43
N TYR A 112 -7.27 6.21 13.15
CA TYR A 112 -6.11 6.88 12.57
C TYR A 112 -4.77 6.37 13.09
N ARG A 113 -4.70 5.09 13.43
CA ARG A 113 -3.49 4.44 13.93
C ARG A 113 -3.09 3.29 13.00
N PRO A 114 -1.83 3.22 12.54
CA PRO A 114 -1.37 2.14 11.68
C PRO A 114 -1.33 0.82 12.47
N MET A 115 -2.41 0.03 12.39
CA MET A 115 -2.62 -1.15 13.22
C MET A 115 -1.57 -2.23 12.97
N LEU A 116 -1.14 -2.44 11.72
CA LEU A 116 -0.08 -3.40 11.41
C LEU A 116 1.22 -3.05 12.14
N TYR A 117 1.59 -1.76 12.13
CA TYR A 117 2.76 -1.30 12.86
C TYR A 117 2.58 -1.47 14.38
N ALA A 118 1.44 -1.08 14.93
CA ALA A 118 1.17 -1.20 16.36
C ALA A 118 1.27 -2.66 16.85
N GLU A 119 0.77 -3.61 16.05
CA GLU A 119 0.83 -5.04 16.34
C GLU A 119 2.27 -5.59 16.35
N LEU A 120 3.15 -5.05 15.49
CA LEU A 120 4.51 -5.58 15.30
C LEU A 120 5.61 -4.76 16.01
N ALA A 121 5.28 -3.60 16.59
CA ALA A 121 6.27 -2.65 17.14
C ALA A 121 7.10 -3.22 18.29
N GLU A 122 6.53 -4.10 19.12
CA GLU A 122 7.25 -4.69 20.25
C GLU A 122 8.18 -5.83 19.82
N GLY A 123 7.81 -6.60 18.78
CA GLY A 123 8.56 -7.78 18.31
C GLY A 123 9.72 -7.45 17.39
N PHE A 124 9.64 -6.33 16.65
CA PHE A 124 10.55 -6.03 15.55
C PHE A 124 11.20 -4.65 15.62
N ASP A 125 12.34 -4.52 14.95
CA ASP A 125 12.93 -3.25 14.53
C ASP A 125 12.29 -2.86 13.18
N ASN A 126 11.42 -1.83 13.21
CA ASN A 126 10.54 -1.52 12.10
C ASN A 126 11.14 -0.45 11.17
N ILE A 127 11.39 -0.82 9.92
CA ILE A 127 11.74 0.11 8.84
C ILE A 127 10.46 0.43 8.07
N ARG A 128 10.01 1.69 8.11
CA ARG A 128 8.70 2.11 7.59
C ARG A 128 8.85 3.18 6.53
N ILE A 129 8.06 3.06 5.46
CA ILE A 129 7.95 4.10 4.43
C ILE A 129 6.50 4.13 3.92
N SER A 130 6.08 5.28 3.41
CA SER A 130 4.73 5.47 2.89
C SER A 130 4.73 5.72 1.39
N ILE A 131 3.64 5.34 0.71
CA ILE A 131 3.39 5.70 -0.69
C ILE A 131 2.19 6.63 -0.71
N THR A 132 2.40 7.83 -1.27
CA THR A 132 1.38 8.87 -1.38
C THR A 132 1.04 9.15 -2.84
N ARG A 133 -0.10 9.78 -3.07
CA ARG A 133 -0.54 10.27 -4.37
C ARG A 133 -1.29 11.57 -4.16
N ASN A 134 -1.25 12.49 -5.13
CA ASN A 134 -2.03 13.73 -5.05
C ASN A 134 -3.48 13.43 -4.64
N PRO A 135 -4.00 14.06 -3.56
CA PRO A 135 -5.29 13.70 -2.96
C PRO A 135 -6.46 13.85 -3.93
N VAL A 136 -6.41 14.80 -4.85
CA VAL A 136 -7.47 14.98 -5.86
C VAL A 136 -7.51 13.81 -6.84
N THR A 137 -6.35 13.44 -7.39
CA THR A 137 -6.26 12.33 -8.35
C THR A 137 -6.51 10.98 -7.67
N GLN A 138 -6.15 10.86 -6.40
CA GLN A 138 -6.45 9.67 -5.60
C GLN A 138 -7.95 9.55 -5.34
N TRP A 139 -8.63 10.63 -4.94
CA TRP A 139 -10.08 10.67 -4.78
C TRP A 139 -10.80 10.30 -6.08
N GLN A 140 -10.43 10.93 -7.20
CA GLN A 140 -11.01 10.61 -8.51
C GLN A 140 -10.81 9.14 -8.90
N SER A 141 -9.67 8.53 -8.53
CA SER A 141 -9.40 7.13 -8.77
C SER A 141 -10.18 6.21 -7.82
N LEU A 142 -10.42 6.65 -6.57
CA LEU A 142 -11.17 5.91 -5.56
C LEU A 142 -12.64 5.74 -5.99
N LEU A 143 -13.25 6.81 -6.54
CA LEU A 143 -14.62 6.78 -7.04
C LEU A 143 -14.87 5.80 -8.19
N GLN A 144 -13.81 5.25 -8.80
CA GLN A 144 -13.95 4.24 -9.85
C GLN A 144 -14.00 2.81 -9.33
N MET A 145 -13.88 2.64 -8.03
CA MET A 145 -14.03 1.32 -7.41
C MET A 145 -15.52 1.06 -7.16
N GLU A 146 -16.05 -0.03 -7.71
CA GLU A 146 -17.45 -0.44 -7.52
C GLU A 146 -17.82 -0.51 -6.04
N VAL A 147 -16.92 -0.98 -5.19
CA VAL A 147 -17.12 -1.08 -3.74
C VAL A 147 -17.35 0.28 -3.06
N MET A 148 -17.00 1.39 -3.72
CA MET A 148 -17.22 2.76 -3.19
C MET A 148 -18.56 3.36 -3.59
N GLU A 149 -19.30 2.74 -4.50
CA GLU A 149 -20.55 3.29 -5.03
C GLU A 149 -21.60 3.47 -3.92
N GLU A 150 -21.88 2.42 -3.16
CA GLU A 150 -22.87 2.49 -2.06
C GLU A 150 -22.49 3.50 -0.97
N PRO A 151 -21.27 3.48 -0.40
CA PRO A 151 -20.87 4.46 0.60
C PRO A 151 -20.97 5.90 0.14
N VAL A 152 -20.65 6.18 -1.12
CA VAL A 152 -20.72 7.54 -1.69
C VAL A 152 -22.18 7.95 -1.94
N LEU A 153 -23.00 7.10 -2.57
CA LEU A 153 -24.40 7.40 -2.86
C LEU A 153 -25.25 7.56 -1.60
N SER A 154 -24.95 6.78 -0.56
CA SER A 154 -25.64 6.89 0.74
C SER A 154 -25.17 8.10 1.57
N GLY A 155 -24.11 8.80 1.16
CA GLY A 155 -23.53 9.91 1.89
C GLY A 155 -22.73 9.50 3.13
N LYS A 156 -22.46 8.21 3.31
CA LYS A 156 -21.59 7.70 4.41
C LYS A 156 -20.13 8.08 4.21
N PHE A 157 -19.72 8.28 2.96
CA PHE A 157 -18.35 8.65 2.62
C PHE A 157 -18.33 9.73 1.55
N GLY A 158 -17.61 10.80 1.82
CA GLY A 158 -17.48 11.93 0.90
C GLY A 158 -16.08 12.53 0.93
N PRO A 159 -15.86 13.61 0.18
CA PRO A 159 -14.56 14.27 0.12
C PRO A 159 -14.04 14.70 1.48
N ASP A 160 -14.88 15.15 2.40
CA ASP A 160 -14.43 15.65 3.71
C ASP A 160 -13.90 14.50 4.59
N GLN A 161 -14.62 13.37 4.66
CA GLN A 161 -14.16 12.19 5.40
C GLN A 161 -12.87 11.61 4.76
N PHE A 162 -12.79 11.61 3.43
CA PHE A 162 -11.56 11.23 2.73
C PHE A 162 -10.41 12.14 3.11
N LEU A 163 -10.60 13.47 3.08
CA LEU A 163 -9.55 14.44 3.34
C LEU A 163 -9.09 14.43 4.80
N GLU A 164 -10.01 14.22 5.75
CA GLU A 164 -9.65 14.04 7.15
C GLU A 164 -8.72 12.83 7.32
N GLY A 165 -9.11 11.66 6.82
CA GLY A 165 -8.28 10.45 6.88
C GLY A 165 -6.97 10.63 6.11
N TYR A 166 -7.00 11.30 4.95
CA TYR A 166 -5.82 11.57 4.14
C TYR A 166 -4.82 12.49 4.88
N ARG A 167 -5.28 13.54 5.57
CA ARG A 167 -4.43 14.41 6.39
C ARG A 167 -3.77 13.63 7.54
N LYS A 168 -4.53 12.78 8.22
CA LYS A 168 -3.98 11.92 9.28
C LYS A 168 -2.93 10.95 8.73
N PHE A 169 -3.16 10.40 7.55
CA PHE A 169 -2.16 9.59 6.85
C PHE A 169 -0.93 10.41 6.46
N ALA A 170 -1.12 11.65 5.96
CA ALA A 170 -0.02 12.55 5.61
C ALA A 170 0.85 12.92 6.82
N GLU A 171 0.25 13.11 7.99
CA GLU A 171 0.98 13.31 9.25
C GLU A 171 1.90 12.12 9.56
N MET A 172 1.39 10.89 9.47
CA MET A 172 2.20 9.67 9.64
C MET A 172 3.30 9.55 8.57
N CYS A 173 3.02 9.95 7.32
CA CYS A 173 4.01 9.93 6.24
C CYS A 173 5.24 10.80 6.54
N THR A 174 5.08 11.94 7.24
CA THR A 174 6.22 12.78 7.62
C THR A 174 7.15 12.10 8.62
N GLU A 175 6.64 11.18 9.43
CA GLU A 175 7.43 10.41 10.39
C GLU A 175 8.14 9.22 9.74
N THR A 176 7.51 8.58 8.75
CA THR A 176 8.03 7.37 8.11
C THR A 176 8.93 7.66 6.91
N GLY A 177 8.87 8.87 6.37
CA GLY A 177 9.28 9.16 5.00
C GLY A 177 8.27 8.63 3.98
N PHE A 178 8.32 9.15 2.76
CA PHE A 178 7.38 8.75 1.72
C PHE A 178 7.95 8.88 0.31
N ILE A 179 7.32 8.12 -0.62
CA ILE A 179 7.50 8.22 -2.06
C ILE A 179 6.18 8.75 -2.64
N ARG A 180 6.24 9.82 -3.42
CA ARG A 180 5.07 10.29 -4.19
C ARG A 180 4.95 9.48 -5.47
N TYR A 181 3.75 9.00 -5.75
CA TYR A 181 3.46 8.24 -6.97
C TYR A 181 3.82 9.03 -8.23
N GLU A 182 3.57 10.32 -8.23
CA GLU A 182 3.87 11.21 -9.34
C GLU A 182 5.38 11.29 -9.63
N ASP A 183 6.21 11.38 -8.59
CA ASP A 183 7.67 11.38 -8.74
C ASP A 183 8.16 10.02 -9.25
N PHE A 184 7.58 8.93 -8.71
CA PHE A 184 7.92 7.58 -9.14
C PHE A 184 7.65 7.34 -10.63
N VAL A 185 6.50 7.76 -11.15
CA VAL A 185 6.18 7.55 -12.58
C VAL A 185 7.00 8.45 -13.51
N LEU A 186 7.50 9.57 -13.02
CA LEU A 186 8.39 10.46 -13.77
C LEU A 186 9.84 9.95 -13.77
N ASN A 187 10.31 9.39 -12.65
CA ASN A 187 11.69 8.99 -12.45
C ASN A 187 11.79 7.64 -11.70
N PRO A 188 11.30 6.54 -12.29
CA PRO A 188 11.15 5.27 -11.59
C PRO A 188 12.47 4.70 -11.04
N ASP A 189 13.57 4.84 -11.75
CA ASP A 189 14.89 4.37 -11.30
C ASP A 189 15.36 5.12 -10.05
N ILE A 190 15.23 6.46 -10.05
CA ILE A 190 15.65 7.30 -8.91
C ILE A 190 14.80 6.98 -7.66
N GLU A 191 13.49 6.95 -7.82
CA GLU A 191 12.59 6.73 -6.69
C GLU A 191 12.67 5.28 -6.17
N MET A 192 12.88 4.30 -7.05
CA MET A 192 13.10 2.92 -6.63
C MET A 192 14.43 2.76 -5.88
N ARG A 193 15.51 3.43 -6.29
CA ARG A 193 16.78 3.46 -5.52
C ARG A 193 16.59 4.05 -4.13
N LYS A 194 15.83 5.15 -4.01
CA LYS A 194 15.49 5.74 -2.71
C LYS A 194 14.69 4.76 -1.84
N LEU A 195 13.69 4.12 -2.42
CA LEU A 195 12.86 3.13 -1.73
C LEU A 195 13.70 1.95 -1.23
N CYS A 196 14.52 1.37 -2.09
CA CYS A 196 15.42 0.26 -1.75
C CYS A 196 16.42 0.65 -0.66
N GLY A 197 17.06 1.83 -0.81
CA GLY A 197 17.99 2.36 0.21
C GLY A 197 17.32 2.55 1.57
N HIS A 198 16.11 3.12 1.61
CA HIS A 198 15.36 3.30 2.84
C HIS A 198 14.98 1.94 3.48
N LEU A 199 14.50 1.00 2.69
CA LEU A 199 14.13 -0.34 3.16
C LEU A 199 15.33 -1.27 3.38
N GLN A 200 16.57 -0.82 3.12
CA GLN A 200 17.79 -1.63 3.22
C GLN A 200 17.69 -2.92 2.36
N ILE A 201 17.22 -2.74 1.13
CA ILE A 201 17.12 -3.77 0.09
C ILE A 201 18.15 -3.45 -0.99
N GLU A 202 18.78 -4.46 -1.55
CA GLU A 202 19.67 -4.29 -2.69
C GLU A 202 18.87 -3.87 -3.93
N PHE A 203 19.32 -2.79 -4.57
CA PHE A 203 18.64 -2.27 -5.76
C PHE A 203 19.02 -3.10 -7.00
N ASP A 204 18.02 -3.62 -7.68
CA ASP A 204 18.18 -4.29 -8.97
C ASP A 204 17.67 -3.37 -10.11
N PRO A 205 18.56 -2.83 -10.97
CA PRO A 205 18.16 -1.93 -12.05
C PRO A 205 17.31 -2.63 -13.12
N ASP A 206 17.35 -3.95 -13.19
CA ASP A 206 16.55 -4.72 -14.14
C ASP A 206 15.07 -4.87 -13.74
N PHE A 207 14.69 -4.28 -12.61
CA PHE A 207 13.27 -4.27 -12.16
C PHE A 207 12.35 -3.73 -13.24
N ILE A 208 12.83 -2.77 -14.05
CA ILE A 208 12.05 -2.13 -15.11
C ILE A 208 11.59 -3.11 -16.20
N ASN A 209 12.34 -4.18 -16.42
CA ASN A 209 11.99 -5.25 -17.36
C ASN A 209 11.21 -6.39 -16.70
N LYS A 210 11.33 -6.55 -15.38
CA LYS A 210 10.76 -7.69 -14.62
C LYS A 210 9.37 -7.42 -14.05
N TRP A 211 9.07 -6.17 -13.67
CA TRP A 211 7.82 -5.83 -12.97
C TRP A 211 6.53 -6.20 -13.72
N PRO A 212 6.46 -6.17 -15.08
CA PRO A 212 5.21 -6.50 -15.78
C PRO A 212 4.79 -7.95 -15.55
N ASP A 213 5.78 -8.85 -15.39
CA ASP A 213 5.55 -10.28 -15.19
C ASP A 213 5.33 -10.66 -13.72
N TYR A 214 5.55 -9.73 -12.78
CA TYR A 214 5.31 -9.99 -11.37
C TYR A 214 3.82 -10.03 -11.04
N LYS A 215 3.32 -11.21 -10.65
CA LYS A 215 1.89 -11.48 -10.39
C LYS A 215 1.56 -11.75 -8.92
N THR A 216 2.55 -11.89 -8.06
CA THR A 216 2.39 -12.22 -6.62
C THR A 216 2.06 -10.97 -5.81
N ILE A 217 0.91 -10.35 -6.10
CA ILE A 217 0.44 -9.13 -5.44
C ILE A 217 -1.09 -9.07 -5.45
N THR A 218 -1.69 -8.46 -4.43
CA THR A 218 -3.12 -8.13 -4.41
C THR A 218 -3.40 -6.78 -5.07
N GLY A 219 -4.65 -6.54 -5.45
CA GLY A 219 -5.07 -5.27 -6.05
C GLY A 219 -4.66 -5.07 -7.51
N ASP A 220 -4.09 -6.11 -8.15
CA ASP A 220 -3.81 -6.16 -9.59
C ASP A 220 -4.93 -6.90 -10.34
N ILE A 221 -6.16 -6.74 -9.89
CA ILE A 221 -7.33 -7.35 -10.52
C ILE A 221 -7.62 -6.58 -11.81
N PRO A 222 -7.72 -7.26 -12.97
CA PRO A 222 -8.20 -6.64 -14.19
C PRO A 222 -9.64 -6.15 -13.94
N GLU A 223 -9.84 -4.85 -13.96
CA GLU A 223 -11.21 -4.31 -14.01
C GLU A 223 -11.83 -4.71 -15.37
N PRO A 224 -13.14 -5.02 -15.43
CA PRO A 224 -13.79 -5.31 -16.69
C PRO A 224 -13.53 -4.16 -17.67
N ALA A 225 -13.22 -4.50 -18.92
CA ALA A 225 -12.89 -3.56 -19.97
C ALA A 225 -14.03 -2.52 -20.08
N SER A 226 -13.77 -1.27 -19.69
CA SER A 226 -14.62 -0.17 -20.07
C SER A 226 -14.43 0.07 -21.56
N ASN A 227 -15.49 0.42 -22.27
CA ASN A 227 -15.50 0.67 -23.73
C ASN A 227 -14.66 1.90 -24.18
N ASP A 228 -13.85 2.46 -23.30
CA ASP A 228 -12.97 3.57 -23.64
C ASP A 228 -11.62 3.02 -24.12
N ASP A 229 -11.26 3.33 -25.36
CA ASP A 229 -9.99 3.00 -26.03
C ASP A 229 -8.74 3.61 -25.34
N ILE A 230 -8.84 4.05 -24.10
CA ILE A 230 -7.74 4.58 -23.32
C ILE A 230 -6.99 3.41 -22.70
N LYS A 231 -5.83 3.05 -23.28
CA LYS A 231 -4.88 2.12 -22.67
C LYS A 231 -4.57 2.56 -21.25
N ARG A 232 -5.00 1.75 -20.28
CA ARG A 232 -4.68 2.03 -18.87
C ARG A 232 -3.20 1.77 -18.64
N PRO A 233 -2.55 2.51 -17.72
CA PRO A 233 -1.15 2.23 -17.36
C PRO A 233 -0.88 0.78 -16.95
N ARG A 234 -1.91 0.07 -16.49
CA ARG A 234 -1.83 -1.37 -16.12
C ARG A 234 -1.74 -2.33 -17.31
N ASP A 235 -2.21 -1.89 -18.49
CA ASP A 235 -2.23 -2.72 -19.72
C ASP A 235 -0.95 -2.53 -20.53
N SER A 236 -0.08 -1.61 -20.11
CA SER A 236 1.23 -1.39 -20.73
C SER A 236 2.33 -2.02 -19.89
N ASN A 237 3.38 -2.48 -20.54
CA ASN A 237 4.62 -2.90 -19.88
C ASN A 237 5.51 -1.68 -19.53
N GLU A 238 4.96 -0.48 -19.60
CA GLU A 238 5.66 0.77 -19.35
C GLU A 238 5.09 1.48 -18.11
N ILE A 239 5.95 2.11 -17.34
CA ILE A 239 5.55 2.96 -16.21
C ILE A 239 5.13 4.31 -16.79
N LEU A 240 3.83 4.56 -16.85
CA LEU A 240 3.26 5.75 -17.45
C LEU A 240 2.48 6.57 -16.43
N SER A 241 2.57 7.90 -16.56
CA SER A 241 1.66 8.79 -15.84
C SER A 241 0.24 8.63 -16.36
N PRO A 242 -0.75 8.41 -15.47
CA PRO A 242 -2.14 8.37 -15.91
C PRO A 242 -2.54 9.73 -16.49
N PRO A 243 -3.47 9.75 -17.47
CA PRO A 243 -3.95 11.00 -18.01
C PRO A 243 -4.60 11.85 -16.92
N LYS A 244 -4.32 13.17 -16.97
CA LYS A 244 -4.98 14.13 -16.07
C LYS A 244 -6.47 14.15 -16.36
N ARG A 245 -7.28 14.00 -15.32
CA ARG A 245 -8.74 14.10 -15.41
C ARG A 245 -9.18 15.50 -15.03
N PRO A 246 -10.16 16.07 -15.73
CA PRO A 246 -10.74 17.34 -15.30
C PRO A 246 -11.36 17.18 -13.90
N VAL A 247 -11.22 18.21 -13.08
CA VAL A 247 -11.83 18.27 -11.77
C VAL A 247 -13.14 19.05 -11.92
N GLU A 248 -14.23 18.43 -11.51
CA GLU A 248 -15.54 19.06 -11.54
C GLU A 248 -15.55 20.31 -10.64
N PRO A 249 -16.14 21.46 -11.06
CA PRO A 249 -16.04 22.73 -10.33
C PRO A 249 -16.52 22.67 -8.88
N GLY A 250 -17.58 21.94 -8.59
CA GLY A 250 -18.09 21.77 -7.23
C GLY A 250 -17.11 21.01 -6.34
N LEU A 251 -16.50 19.94 -6.87
CA LEU A 251 -15.45 19.19 -6.17
C LEU A 251 -14.20 20.06 -5.93
N LYS A 252 -13.77 20.82 -6.94
CA LYS A 252 -12.65 21.75 -6.82
C LYS A 252 -12.89 22.75 -5.70
N ASN A 253 -14.04 23.42 -5.67
CA ASN A 253 -14.38 24.38 -4.63
C ASN A 253 -14.40 23.74 -3.24
N ARG A 254 -14.90 22.50 -3.13
CA ARG A 254 -14.94 21.76 -1.87
C ARG A 254 -13.54 21.44 -1.36
N PHE A 255 -12.63 21.00 -2.22
CA PHE A 255 -11.23 20.74 -1.85
C PHE A 255 -10.54 22.04 -1.43
N LEU A 256 -10.68 23.11 -2.21
CA LEU A 256 -10.05 24.41 -1.90
C LEU A 256 -10.59 25.05 -0.61
N ALA A 257 -11.82 24.78 -0.21
CA ALA A 257 -12.39 25.26 1.04
C ALA A 257 -12.01 24.38 2.26
N ASN A 258 -11.40 23.20 2.05
CA ASN A 258 -11.17 22.24 3.12
C ASN A 258 -9.77 22.39 3.73
N ALA A 259 -9.68 22.63 5.03
CA ALA A 259 -8.40 22.82 5.75
C ALA A 259 -7.52 21.57 5.75
N ASP A 260 -8.13 20.37 5.80
CA ASP A 260 -7.39 19.10 5.77
C ASP A 260 -6.70 18.88 4.42
N TYR A 261 -7.32 19.34 3.30
CA TYR A 261 -6.69 19.35 1.98
C TYR A 261 -5.43 20.20 1.96
N HIS A 262 -5.54 21.44 2.43
CA HIS A 262 -4.40 22.36 2.49
C HIS A 262 -3.25 21.79 3.33
N ARG A 263 -3.59 21.28 4.52
CA ARG A 263 -2.59 20.73 5.43
C ARG A 263 -1.90 19.47 4.85
N ALA A 264 -2.66 18.58 4.22
CA ALA A 264 -2.10 17.39 3.59
C ALA A 264 -1.17 17.75 2.41
N CYS A 265 -1.57 18.71 1.57
CA CYS A 265 -0.73 19.20 0.47
C CYS A 265 0.57 19.83 0.99
N GLU A 266 0.50 20.65 2.03
CA GLU A 266 1.68 21.24 2.69
C GLU A 266 2.65 20.16 3.19
N LEU A 267 2.13 19.16 3.92
CA LEU A 267 2.95 18.08 4.51
C LEU A 267 3.65 17.22 3.46
N LEU A 268 2.99 16.98 2.33
CA LEU A 268 3.47 16.06 1.29
C LEU A 268 4.09 16.78 0.08
N GLY A 269 4.10 18.12 0.08
CA GLY A 269 4.67 18.92 -1.02
C GLY A 269 3.88 18.82 -2.32
N TYR A 270 2.53 18.74 -2.24
CA TYR A 270 1.66 18.82 -3.41
C TYR A 270 1.16 20.25 -3.63
N ASP A 271 1.08 20.65 -4.89
CA ASP A 271 0.46 21.91 -5.26
C ASP A 271 -1.05 21.85 -5.03
N LEU A 272 -1.63 22.96 -4.62
CA LEU A 272 -3.07 23.10 -4.54
C LEU A 272 -3.69 23.20 -5.95
N LEU A 273 -4.98 22.88 -6.05
CA LEU A 273 -5.74 23.13 -7.28
C LEU A 273 -5.75 24.64 -7.61
N GLU A 274 -5.48 24.99 -8.86
CA GLU A 274 -5.55 26.36 -9.39
C GLU A 274 -7.00 26.79 -9.72
#